data_bf020dd208701a764751e7a0d0d9152f
#
_entry.id   bf020dd208701a764751e7a0d0d9152f
#
_cell.length_a   1.000
_cell.length_b   1.000
_cell.length_c   1.000
_cell.angle_alpha   90.00
_cell.angle_beta   90.00
_cell.angle_gamma   90.00
#
_symmetry.space_group_name_H-M   'P 1'
#
loop_
_entity.id
_entity.type
_entity.pdbx_description
1 polymer ?
#
loop_
_entity_poly.entity_id
_entity_poly.type
_entity_poly.pdbx_seq_one_letter_code
_entity_poly.pdbx_strand_id
1 'polypeptide(L)'
;MIPVLGIGCIFAGGEGVESLGRALAAPYRGPLPREGGKGYAFTVDLAASPDRNLLKKIRRADKLSKMCVVAASGAMADAGSPDAGGGKGMGIILATSLGPHKTTFDFLDDILDFGDVNVSPTKFSNSVHNAAVSYVAETLGVRCPTLTVTRFYDSFHEALVLADCWIAEGRCARVLVGAADQYGDVLKYVADARLNAAPDGLIRPFNLNPVFQVPGEGAIFFLVGDPAGRPPYCGIEGGVRGGAGGESGLPDLRIIDADGLLADETVYRREATDGVPLAAYSPHFGSMMTGSAFGAAAGALMLKQGTFYASPVPANPHILEILGETAKRDFGVVECVRYNCQSDRSVIILRKGG
;
A
#
# COMPACT_ATOMS: atom_id res chain seq x y z
N MET A 1 5.75 18.77 3.10
CA MET A 1 6.39 17.45 3.39
C MET A 1 6.15 17.08 4.84
N ILE A 2 5.64 15.92 5.12
CA ILE A 2 5.15 15.48 6.43
C ILE A 2 6.12 14.42 7.00
N PRO A 3 6.58 14.52 8.26
CA PRO A 3 7.40 13.48 8.89
C PRO A 3 6.66 12.14 8.99
N VAL A 4 7.31 11.04 8.61
CA VAL A 4 6.85 9.66 8.81
C VAL A 4 7.40 9.14 10.13
N LEU A 5 6.53 8.86 11.07
CA LEU A 5 6.89 8.51 12.46
C LEU A 5 6.90 7.00 12.70
N GLY A 6 6.05 6.26 11.99
CA GLY A 6 5.95 4.81 12.09
C GLY A 6 5.23 4.23 10.90
N ILE A 7 5.54 2.97 10.61
CA ILE A 7 4.99 2.20 9.49
C ILE A 7 4.50 0.85 10.02
N GLY A 8 3.30 0.45 9.62
CA GLY A 8 2.80 -0.89 9.90
C GLY A 8 2.15 -1.48 8.65
N CYS A 9 2.37 -2.75 8.40
CA CYS A 9 1.83 -3.42 7.23
C CYS A 9 1.46 -4.87 7.53
N ILE A 10 0.59 -5.41 6.70
CA ILE A 10 0.33 -6.84 6.58
C ILE A 10 0.14 -7.16 5.10
N PHE A 11 0.84 -8.18 4.62
CA PHE A 11 0.85 -8.61 3.23
C PHE A 11 1.22 -10.10 3.14
N ALA A 12 1.28 -10.69 1.96
CA ALA A 12 1.61 -12.10 1.80
C ALA A 12 2.96 -12.53 2.42
N GLY A 13 3.92 -11.59 2.52
CA GLY A 13 5.23 -11.83 3.14
C GLY A 13 5.25 -11.75 4.67
N GLY A 14 4.13 -11.37 5.32
CA GLY A 14 3.99 -11.30 6.76
C GLY A 14 3.46 -9.97 7.29
N GLU A 15 3.70 -9.72 8.57
CA GLU A 15 3.22 -8.58 9.31
C GLU A 15 4.37 -7.72 9.85
N GLY A 16 4.18 -6.39 9.79
CA GLY A 16 5.09 -5.38 10.34
C GLY A 16 6.25 -5.01 9.42
N VAL A 17 6.88 -3.88 9.74
CA VAL A 17 7.99 -3.29 8.95
C VAL A 17 9.22 -4.21 8.86
N GLU A 18 9.45 -5.03 9.89
CA GLU A 18 10.55 -6.02 9.87
C GLU A 18 10.31 -7.12 8.82
N SER A 19 9.05 -7.57 8.65
CA SER A 19 8.70 -8.53 7.60
C SER A 19 8.86 -7.93 6.22
N LEU A 20 8.51 -6.65 6.05
CA LEU A 20 8.78 -5.92 4.81
C LEU A 20 10.29 -5.85 4.54
N GLY A 21 11.10 -5.47 5.51
CA GLY A 21 12.57 -5.43 5.38
C GLY A 21 13.17 -6.78 5.03
N ARG A 22 12.69 -7.86 5.65
CA ARG A 22 13.11 -9.23 5.29
C ARG A 22 12.72 -9.61 3.87
N ALA A 23 11.52 -9.24 3.42
CA ALA A 23 11.06 -9.49 2.06
C ALA A 23 11.91 -8.75 1.03
N LEU A 24 12.23 -7.48 1.27
CA LEU A 24 13.08 -6.66 0.40
C LEU A 24 14.53 -7.20 0.32
N ALA A 25 15.06 -7.72 1.43
CA ALA A 25 16.43 -8.26 1.50
C ALA A 25 16.56 -9.70 0.99
N ALA A 26 15.46 -10.43 0.91
CA ALA A 26 15.45 -11.84 0.54
C ALA A 26 15.36 -12.04 -0.99
N PRO A 27 15.84 -13.17 -1.52
CA PRO A 27 15.50 -13.59 -2.86
C PRO A 27 13.98 -13.65 -3.05
N TYR A 28 13.55 -13.37 -4.27
CA TYR A 28 12.14 -13.43 -4.64
C TYR A 28 11.50 -14.76 -4.22
N ARG A 29 10.35 -14.67 -3.54
CA ARG A 29 9.49 -15.81 -3.25
C ARG A 29 8.20 -15.63 -4.02
N GLY A 30 7.87 -16.63 -4.85
CA GLY A 30 6.65 -16.62 -5.64
C GLY A 30 5.39 -16.58 -4.77
N PRO A 31 4.26 -16.17 -5.39
CA PRO A 31 2.94 -16.18 -4.77
C PRO A 31 2.44 -17.61 -4.53
N LEU A 32 1.39 -17.72 -3.72
CA LEU A 32 0.71 -18.99 -3.52
C LEU A 32 -0.21 -19.31 -4.72
N PRO A 33 -0.34 -20.60 -5.10
CA PRO A 33 -1.38 -21.01 -6.04
C PRO A 33 -2.77 -20.62 -5.51
N ARG A 34 -3.66 -20.18 -6.39
CA ARG A 34 -5.05 -19.89 -6.04
C ARG A 34 -5.80 -21.17 -5.66
N GLU A 35 -6.79 -21.05 -4.79
CA GLU A 35 -7.77 -22.11 -4.56
C GLU A 35 -8.43 -22.52 -5.89
N GLY A 36 -8.52 -23.82 -6.16
CA GLY A 36 -9.02 -24.36 -7.44
C GLY A 36 -7.97 -24.53 -8.53
N GLY A 37 -6.66 -24.27 -8.25
CA GLY A 37 -5.53 -24.67 -9.09
C GLY A 37 -5.33 -23.85 -10.36
N LYS A 38 -6.06 -22.74 -10.56
CA LYS A 38 -5.87 -21.87 -11.73
C LYS A 38 -5.29 -20.52 -11.32
N GLY A 39 -4.00 -20.30 -11.63
CA GLY A 39 -3.30 -19.05 -11.43
C GLY A 39 -2.73 -18.86 -10.02
N TYR A 40 -2.26 -17.65 -9.73
CA TYR A 40 -1.51 -17.28 -8.54
C TYR A 40 -2.10 -16.03 -7.90
N ALA A 41 -1.89 -15.84 -6.59
CA ALA A 41 -2.23 -14.63 -5.86
C ALA A 41 -1.32 -14.46 -4.63
N PHE A 42 -1.08 -13.22 -4.24
CA PHE A 42 -0.44 -12.87 -2.98
C PHE A 42 -1.53 -12.61 -1.94
N THR A 43 -1.80 -13.60 -1.08
CA THR A 43 -2.88 -13.52 -0.09
C THR A 43 -2.35 -13.41 1.33
N VAL A 44 -3.07 -12.70 2.19
CA VAL A 44 -2.77 -12.53 3.61
C VAL A 44 -3.37 -13.68 4.41
N ASP A 45 -2.54 -14.35 5.19
CA ASP A 45 -2.99 -15.30 6.20
C ASP A 45 -3.12 -14.61 7.57
N LEU A 46 -4.33 -14.15 7.90
CA LEU A 46 -4.64 -13.58 9.21
C LEU A 46 -4.48 -14.61 10.35
N ALA A 47 -4.52 -15.90 10.04
CA ALA A 47 -4.30 -16.93 11.03
C ALA A 47 -2.83 -17.02 11.47
N ALA A 48 -1.90 -16.49 10.71
CA ALA A 48 -0.49 -16.38 11.06
C ALA A 48 -0.16 -15.10 11.87
N SER A 49 -1.09 -14.16 12.02
CA SER A 49 -0.86 -12.93 12.81
C SER A 49 -0.53 -13.26 14.26
N PRO A 50 0.50 -12.64 14.84
CA PRO A 50 0.92 -12.90 16.22
C PRO A 50 -0.09 -12.36 17.26
N ASP A 51 -0.81 -11.29 16.97
CA ASP A 51 -1.77 -10.69 17.90
C ASP A 51 -3.17 -11.32 17.80
N ARG A 52 -3.29 -12.52 18.35
CA ARG A 52 -4.57 -13.24 18.46
C ARG A 52 -5.61 -12.50 19.29
N ASN A 53 -5.18 -11.70 20.27
CA ASN A 53 -6.11 -10.98 21.15
C ASN A 53 -6.75 -9.80 20.39
N LEU A 54 -5.97 -9.11 19.58
CA LEU A 54 -6.48 -8.07 18.68
C LEU A 54 -7.54 -8.64 17.75
N LEU A 55 -7.22 -9.74 17.05
CA LEU A 55 -8.15 -10.39 16.12
C LEU A 55 -9.43 -10.91 16.79
N LYS A 56 -9.35 -11.36 18.05
CA LYS A 56 -10.54 -11.75 18.84
C LYS A 56 -11.44 -10.55 19.16
N LYS A 57 -10.89 -9.39 19.48
CA LYS A 57 -11.65 -8.16 19.74
C LYS A 57 -12.46 -7.75 18.52
N ILE A 58 -11.88 -7.84 17.32
CA ILE A 58 -12.49 -7.45 16.05
C ILE A 58 -13.05 -8.66 15.26
N ARG A 59 -13.49 -9.72 15.94
CA ARG A 59 -13.96 -10.95 15.30
C ARG A 59 -15.09 -10.76 14.27
N ARG A 60 -15.91 -9.71 14.42
CA ARG A 60 -17.03 -9.36 13.53
C ARG A 60 -16.60 -8.57 12.30
N ALA A 61 -15.38 -8.03 12.30
CA ALA A 61 -14.84 -7.31 11.16
C ALA A 61 -14.60 -8.26 9.99
N ASP A 62 -14.78 -7.78 8.78
CA ASP A 62 -14.38 -8.47 7.56
C ASP A 62 -12.84 -8.55 7.42
N LYS A 63 -12.37 -9.24 6.38
CA LYS A 63 -10.93 -9.43 6.17
C LYS A 63 -10.22 -8.11 5.91
N LEU A 64 -10.81 -7.22 5.08
CA LEU A 64 -10.22 -5.90 4.78
C LEU A 64 -10.05 -5.09 6.07
N SER A 65 -11.10 -5.00 6.88
CA SER A 65 -11.07 -4.28 8.16
C SER A 65 -10.04 -4.87 9.13
N LYS A 66 -9.92 -6.20 9.20
CA LYS A 66 -8.90 -6.86 10.04
C LYS A 66 -7.49 -6.52 9.60
N MET A 67 -7.20 -6.55 8.29
CA MET A 67 -5.90 -6.16 7.76
C MET A 67 -5.58 -4.69 8.09
N CYS A 68 -6.56 -3.79 7.94
CA CYS A 68 -6.40 -2.38 8.29
C CYS A 68 -6.09 -2.18 9.78
N VAL A 69 -6.80 -2.87 10.68
CA VAL A 69 -6.56 -2.76 12.13
C VAL A 69 -5.17 -3.27 12.50
N VAL A 70 -4.75 -4.41 11.96
CA VAL A 70 -3.41 -4.98 12.20
C VAL A 70 -2.33 -4.01 11.74
N ALA A 71 -2.43 -3.50 10.50
CA ALA A 71 -1.44 -2.58 9.95
C ALA A 71 -1.41 -1.24 10.72
N ALA A 72 -2.57 -0.67 11.06
CA ALA A 72 -2.65 0.58 11.81
C ALA A 72 -2.08 0.44 13.23
N SER A 73 -2.40 -0.65 13.92
CA SER A 73 -1.84 -0.96 15.24
C SER A 73 -0.32 -1.14 15.16
N GLY A 74 0.18 -1.79 14.10
CA GLY A 74 1.61 -1.94 13.81
C GLY A 74 2.30 -0.59 13.61
N ALA A 75 1.69 0.35 12.88
CA ALA A 75 2.25 1.70 12.67
C ALA A 75 2.35 2.48 13.98
N MET A 76 1.35 2.36 14.85
CA MET A 76 1.37 2.98 16.18
C MET A 76 2.47 2.39 17.07
N ALA A 77 2.61 1.07 17.05
CA ALA A 77 3.65 0.38 17.82
C ALA A 77 5.05 0.73 17.33
N ASP A 78 5.28 0.75 16.02
CA ASP A 78 6.56 1.14 15.39
C ASP A 78 6.94 2.60 15.72
N ALA A 79 5.96 3.50 15.73
CA ALA A 79 6.16 4.86 16.22
C ALA A 79 6.42 4.93 17.74
N GLY A 80 6.33 3.82 18.47
CA GLY A 80 6.41 3.79 19.94
C GLY A 80 5.32 4.64 20.62
N SER A 81 4.17 4.75 19.99
CA SER A 81 3.01 5.51 20.46
C SER A 81 1.81 4.57 20.56
N PRO A 82 1.77 3.68 21.57
CA PRO A 82 0.73 2.66 21.68
C PRO A 82 -0.67 3.24 21.86
N ASP A 83 -0.77 4.48 22.34
CA ASP A 83 -2.03 5.17 22.52
C ASP A 83 -2.23 6.27 21.48
N ALA A 84 -3.45 6.40 21.00
CA ALA A 84 -3.84 7.51 20.12
C ALA A 84 -3.65 8.90 20.76
N GLY A 85 -3.15 8.92 21.99
CA GLY A 85 -2.86 10.08 22.81
C GLY A 85 -4.12 10.93 23.02
N GLY A 86 -4.63 11.03 24.24
CA GLY A 86 -5.79 11.85 24.59
C GLY A 86 -5.62 13.36 24.36
N GLY A 87 -4.79 13.75 23.41
CA GLY A 87 -4.55 15.13 23.01
C GLY A 87 -5.20 15.45 21.66
N LYS A 88 -4.90 16.60 21.14
CA LYS A 88 -5.39 17.11 19.86
C LYS A 88 -5.09 16.13 18.74
N GLY A 89 -5.90 15.12 18.72
CA GLY A 89 -6.32 14.50 17.59
C GLY A 89 -5.35 13.88 16.65
N MET A 90 -5.44 12.55 16.60
CA MET A 90 -4.96 11.78 15.46
C MET A 90 -6.15 11.51 14.53
N GLY A 91 -6.06 11.96 13.27
CA GLY A 91 -7.01 11.61 12.21
C GLY A 91 -6.67 10.26 11.58
N ILE A 92 -7.61 9.69 10.82
CA ILE A 92 -7.38 8.46 10.05
C ILE A 92 -7.88 8.67 8.62
N ILE A 93 -7.03 8.38 7.63
CA ILE A 93 -7.40 8.39 6.21
C ILE A 93 -7.02 7.04 5.62
N LEU A 94 -7.98 6.31 5.06
CA LEU A 94 -7.77 5.05 4.38
C LEU A 94 -7.97 5.22 2.87
N ALA A 95 -7.00 4.84 2.09
CA ALA A 95 -7.10 4.67 0.65
C ALA A 95 -7.46 3.22 0.30
N THR A 96 -8.38 3.01 -0.59
CA THR A 96 -8.72 1.70 -1.14
C THR A 96 -9.19 1.85 -2.58
N SER A 97 -9.05 0.83 -3.39
CA SER A 97 -9.55 0.87 -4.77
C SER A 97 -11.02 0.47 -4.88
N LEU A 98 -11.38 -0.66 -4.27
CA LEU A 98 -12.69 -1.27 -4.38
C LEU A 98 -13.42 -1.39 -3.03
N GLY A 99 -12.77 -1.00 -1.93
CA GLY A 99 -13.33 -1.16 -0.59
C GLY A 99 -13.61 -2.62 -0.22
N PRO A 100 -14.61 -2.88 0.62
CA PRO A 100 -14.98 -4.22 1.08
C PRO A 100 -15.81 -4.98 0.03
N HIS A 101 -15.39 -4.95 -1.26
CA HIS A 101 -16.14 -5.50 -2.38
C HIS A 101 -16.61 -6.94 -2.14
N LYS A 102 -15.75 -7.81 -1.56
CA LYS A 102 -16.16 -9.18 -1.24
C LYS A 102 -17.36 -9.22 -0.30
N THR A 103 -17.29 -8.49 0.80
CA THR A 103 -18.38 -8.41 1.79
C THR A 103 -19.65 -7.81 1.19
N THR A 104 -19.49 -6.81 0.29
CA THR A 104 -20.60 -6.19 -0.41
C THR A 104 -21.31 -7.19 -1.32
N PHE A 105 -20.57 -7.97 -2.10
CA PHE A 105 -21.15 -9.00 -2.97
C PHE A 105 -21.74 -10.14 -2.14
N ASP A 106 -21.07 -10.63 -1.10
CA ASP A 106 -21.62 -11.64 -0.18
C ASP A 106 -22.94 -11.17 0.48
N PHE A 107 -23.10 -9.85 0.71
CA PHE A 107 -24.33 -9.27 1.22
C PHE A 107 -25.44 -9.21 0.15
N LEU A 108 -25.07 -8.82 -1.08
CA LEU A 108 -26.04 -8.80 -2.20
C LEU A 108 -26.50 -10.20 -2.58
N ASP A 109 -25.64 -11.19 -2.58
CA ASP A 109 -25.99 -12.58 -2.82
C ASP A 109 -26.98 -13.10 -1.76
N ASP A 110 -26.79 -12.75 -0.46
CA ASP A 110 -27.77 -13.10 0.59
C ASP A 110 -29.16 -12.50 0.28
N ILE A 111 -29.25 -11.28 -0.26
CA ILE A 111 -30.52 -10.67 -0.65
C ILE A 111 -31.18 -11.46 -1.80
N LEU A 112 -30.39 -11.84 -2.79
CA LEU A 112 -30.87 -12.56 -3.97
C LEU A 112 -31.35 -13.98 -3.61
N ASP A 113 -30.61 -14.66 -2.73
CA ASP A 113 -30.86 -16.05 -2.38
C ASP A 113 -31.96 -16.23 -1.30
N PHE A 114 -32.00 -15.30 -0.33
CA PHE A 114 -32.82 -15.46 0.88
C PHE A 114 -33.85 -14.34 1.13
N GLY A 115 -33.84 -13.30 0.28
CA GLY A 115 -34.65 -12.09 0.45
C GLY A 115 -34.14 -11.14 1.53
N ASP A 116 -34.64 -9.92 1.52
CA ASP A 116 -34.19 -8.79 2.34
C ASP A 116 -34.38 -8.99 3.86
N VAL A 117 -35.33 -9.82 4.27
CA VAL A 117 -35.65 -10.10 5.69
C VAL A 117 -34.57 -10.98 6.34
N ASN A 118 -33.84 -11.76 5.58
CA ASN A 118 -32.91 -12.78 6.09
C ASN A 118 -31.42 -12.37 5.99
N VAL A 119 -31.15 -11.12 5.61
CA VAL A 119 -29.75 -10.65 5.45
C VAL A 119 -29.07 -10.43 6.80
N SER A 120 -27.77 -10.66 6.82
CA SER A 120 -26.96 -10.42 8.02
C SER A 120 -26.73 -8.93 8.27
N PRO A 121 -27.17 -8.35 9.42
CA PRO A 121 -26.85 -6.96 9.78
C PRO A 121 -25.34 -6.71 9.85
N THR A 122 -24.56 -7.73 10.21
CA THR A 122 -23.08 -7.63 10.27
C THR A 122 -22.48 -7.52 8.86
N LYS A 123 -22.97 -8.29 7.88
CA LYS A 123 -22.53 -8.15 6.49
C LYS A 123 -22.88 -6.76 5.95
N PHE A 124 -24.09 -6.27 6.22
CA PHE A 124 -24.50 -4.90 5.84
C PHE A 124 -23.56 -3.84 6.43
N SER A 125 -23.31 -3.87 7.74
CA SER A 125 -22.45 -2.88 8.38
C SER A 125 -20.99 -2.92 7.89
N ASN A 126 -20.51 -4.07 7.42
CA ASN A 126 -19.18 -4.25 6.88
C ASN A 126 -19.08 -3.99 5.36
N SER A 127 -20.21 -3.86 4.64
CA SER A 127 -20.22 -3.66 3.20
C SER A 127 -19.93 -2.21 2.76
N VAL A 128 -19.90 -1.27 3.69
CA VAL A 128 -19.65 0.15 3.37
C VAL A 128 -18.16 0.48 3.44
N HIS A 129 -17.72 1.39 2.58
CA HIS A 129 -16.29 1.72 2.43
C HIS A 129 -15.61 2.21 3.71
N ASN A 130 -16.34 2.88 4.59
CA ASN A 130 -15.80 3.41 5.84
C ASN A 130 -15.82 2.40 7.01
N ALA A 131 -16.28 1.18 6.81
CA ALA A 131 -16.30 0.16 7.87
C ALA A 131 -14.89 -0.10 8.41
N ALA A 132 -13.91 -0.29 7.54
CA ALA A 132 -12.52 -0.55 7.94
C ALA A 132 -11.93 0.57 8.81
N VAL A 133 -12.13 1.82 8.41
CA VAL A 133 -11.68 2.99 9.21
C VAL A 133 -12.39 3.06 10.56
N SER A 134 -13.66 2.71 10.62
CA SER A 134 -14.41 2.68 11.87
C SER A 134 -13.84 1.65 12.85
N TYR A 135 -13.49 0.44 12.37
CA TYR A 135 -12.81 -0.56 13.20
C TYR A 135 -11.43 -0.11 13.69
N VAL A 136 -10.66 0.58 12.83
CA VAL A 136 -9.35 1.16 13.22
C VAL A 136 -9.58 2.22 14.31
N ALA A 137 -10.53 3.15 14.11
CA ALA A 137 -10.82 4.21 15.05
C ALA A 137 -11.28 3.68 16.41
N GLU A 138 -12.19 2.69 16.43
CA GLU A 138 -12.65 2.03 17.64
C GLU A 138 -11.50 1.33 18.38
N THR A 139 -10.69 0.57 17.66
CA THR A 139 -9.59 -0.21 18.22
C THR A 139 -8.52 0.67 18.86
N LEU A 140 -8.18 1.79 18.23
CA LEU A 140 -7.16 2.73 18.68
C LEU A 140 -7.72 3.86 19.57
N GLY A 141 -9.04 3.90 19.81
CA GLY A 141 -9.68 4.96 20.61
C GLY A 141 -9.64 6.34 19.95
N VAL A 142 -9.54 6.42 18.62
CA VAL A 142 -9.49 7.66 17.84
C VAL A 142 -10.88 8.29 17.78
N ARG A 143 -10.98 9.59 18.15
CA ARG A 143 -12.23 10.38 18.14
C ARG A 143 -12.16 11.60 17.20
N CYS A 144 -11.14 11.68 16.40
CA CYS A 144 -10.92 12.74 15.42
C CYS A 144 -11.44 12.34 14.04
N PRO A 145 -11.39 13.24 13.05
CA PRO A 145 -11.90 12.95 11.72
C PRO A 145 -11.35 11.67 11.12
N THR A 146 -12.21 10.91 10.47
CA THR A 146 -11.87 9.71 9.71
C THR A 146 -12.45 9.80 8.32
N LEU A 147 -11.71 9.33 7.32
CA LEU A 147 -12.13 9.37 5.92
C LEU A 147 -11.66 8.12 5.17
N THR A 148 -12.47 7.64 4.23
CA THR A 148 -12.04 6.65 3.23
C THR A 148 -12.05 7.30 1.85
N VAL A 149 -10.94 7.15 1.13
CA VAL A 149 -10.73 7.66 -0.24
C VAL A 149 -10.74 6.49 -1.20
N THR A 150 -11.57 6.58 -2.24
CA THR A 150 -11.63 5.57 -3.30
C THR A 150 -11.35 6.22 -4.64
N ARG A 151 -10.21 5.90 -5.24
CA ARG A 151 -9.80 6.43 -6.54
C ARG A 151 -8.82 5.49 -7.25
N PHE A 152 -9.19 4.25 -7.44
CA PHE A 152 -8.35 3.25 -8.12
C PHE A 152 -6.83 3.48 -7.89
N TYR A 153 -6.09 3.84 -8.94
CA TYR A 153 -4.63 3.98 -8.93
C TYR A 153 -4.10 5.11 -8.04
N ASP A 154 -4.87 6.18 -7.85
CA ASP A 154 -4.39 7.41 -7.19
C ASP A 154 -4.88 7.54 -5.74
N SER A 155 -5.61 6.55 -5.20
CA SER A 155 -6.24 6.63 -3.88
C SER A 155 -5.26 7.01 -2.77
N PHE A 156 -4.08 6.40 -2.75
CA PHE A 156 -3.09 6.65 -1.71
C PHE A 156 -2.42 8.02 -1.86
N HIS A 157 -2.18 8.46 -3.10
CA HIS A 157 -1.66 9.80 -3.37
C HIS A 157 -2.61 10.89 -2.86
N GLU A 158 -3.91 10.75 -3.12
CA GLU A 158 -4.94 11.67 -2.62
C GLU A 158 -5.06 11.62 -1.09
N ALA A 159 -4.92 10.44 -0.49
CA ALA A 159 -4.94 10.30 0.97
C ALA A 159 -3.77 11.05 1.63
N LEU A 160 -2.57 11.04 1.02
CA LEU A 160 -1.42 11.80 1.49
C LEU A 160 -1.65 13.31 1.38
N VAL A 161 -2.22 13.79 0.27
CA VAL A 161 -2.57 15.21 0.10
C VAL A 161 -3.57 15.65 1.17
N LEU A 162 -4.60 14.84 1.42
CA LEU A 162 -5.59 15.14 2.47
C LEU A 162 -4.97 15.13 3.87
N ALA A 163 -4.04 14.21 4.15
CA ALA A 163 -3.32 14.19 5.43
C ALA A 163 -2.51 15.47 5.63
N ASP A 164 -1.81 15.94 4.60
CA ASP A 164 -1.06 17.21 4.63
C ASP A 164 -2.01 18.39 4.88
N CYS A 165 -3.14 18.46 4.17
CA CYS A 165 -4.16 19.48 4.40
C CYS A 165 -4.69 19.47 5.84
N TRP A 166 -5.02 18.30 6.40
CA TRP A 166 -5.56 18.21 7.77
C TRP A 166 -4.56 18.65 8.83
N ILE A 167 -3.27 18.34 8.63
CA ILE A 167 -2.20 18.78 9.52
C ILE A 167 -1.96 20.28 9.38
N ALA A 168 -1.86 20.80 8.14
CA ALA A 168 -1.64 22.20 7.85
C ALA A 168 -2.78 23.11 8.37
N GLU A 169 -4.02 22.64 8.28
CA GLU A 169 -5.21 23.33 8.80
C GLU A 169 -5.37 23.19 10.33
N GLY A 170 -4.50 22.41 10.99
CA GLY A 170 -4.57 22.18 12.44
C GLY A 170 -5.77 21.33 12.89
N ARG A 171 -6.40 20.58 11.97
CA ARG A 171 -7.48 19.64 12.31
C ARG A 171 -6.98 18.48 13.14
N CYS A 172 -5.77 18.02 12.85
CA CYS A 172 -5.08 16.94 13.54
C CYS A 172 -3.61 17.29 13.69
N ALA A 173 -2.98 16.88 14.80
CA ALA A 173 -1.53 16.96 14.95
C ALA A 173 -0.82 15.85 14.19
N ARG A 174 -1.48 14.70 14.08
CA ARG A 174 -1.00 13.51 13.36
C ARG A 174 -2.14 12.86 12.59
N VAL A 175 -1.78 12.11 11.57
CA VAL A 175 -2.73 11.33 10.77
C VAL A 175 -2.18 9.92 10.58
N LEU A 176 -3.00 8.90 10.83
CA LEU A 176 -2.79 7.58 10.30
C LEU A 176 -3.30 7.55 8.86
N VAL A 177 -2.40 7.61 7.90
CA VAL A 177 -2.73 7.49 6.48
C VAL A 177 -2.36 6.09 5.99
N GLY A 178 -3.34 5.36 5.47
CA GLY A 178 -3.14 3.98 5.06
C GLY A 178 -3.70 3.66 3.70
N ALA A 179 -3.33 2.51 3.20
CA ALA A 179 -3.82 1.93 1.96
C ALA A 179 -4.10 0.45 2.15
N ALA A 180 -5.22 -0.03 1.62
CA ALA A 180 -5.57 -1.43 1.71
C ALA A 180 -6.45 -1.88 0.54
N ASP A 181 -6.12 -3.03 -0.01
CA ASP A 181 -6.97 -3.75 -0.96
C ASP A 181 -7.07 -5.22 -0.54
N GLN A 182 -8.22 -5.81 -0.80
CA GLN A 182 -8.50 -7.22 -0.55
C GLN A 182 -8.64 -7.98 -1.87
N TYR A 183 -8.07 -9.18 -1.95
CA TYR A 183 -8.35 -10.12 -3.02
C TYR A 183 -9.68 -10.82 -2.78
N GLY A 184 -10.50 -10.93 -3.83
CA GLY A 184 -11.81 -11.56 -3.76
C GLY A 184 -12.36 -11.84 -5.16
N ASP A 185 -13.55 -12.43 -5.26
CA ASP A 185 -14.09 -12.93 -6.52
C ASP A 185 -14.29 -11.85 -7.58
N VAL A 186 -14.62 -10.62 -7.18
CA VAL A 186 -14.75 -9.49 -8.12
C VAL A 186 -13.40 -9.13 -8.72
N LEU A 187 -12.37 -8.96 -7.87
CA LEU A 187 -11.04 -8.65 -8.35
C LEU A 187 -10.45 -9.80 -9.18
N LYS A 188 -10.73 -11.05 -8.78
CA LYS A 188 -10.39 -12.24 -9.56
C LYS A 188 -11.01 -12.19 -10.96
N TYR A 189 -12.33 -11.91 -11.04
CA TYR A 189 -13.02 -11.82 -12.32
C TYR A 189 -12.43 -10.71 -13.21
N VAL A 190 -12.20 -9.52 -12.65
CA VAL A 190 -11.59 -8.41 -13.38
C VAL A 190 -10.19 -8.77 -13.87
N ALA A 191 -9.37 -9.36 -12.99
CA ALA A 191 -8.02 -9.79 -13.34
C ALA A 191 -8.00 -10.83 -14.46
N ASP A 192 -8.88 -11.84 -14.37
CA ASP A 192 -8.93 -12.92 -15.36
C ASP A 192 -9.56 -12.48 -16.69
N ALA A 193 -10.50 -11.51 -16.66
CA ALA A 193 -11.25 -11.08 -17.85
C ALA A 193 -10.61 -9.87 -18.58
N ARG A 194 -9.81 -9.06 -17.91
CA ARG A 194 -9.36 -7.74 -18.40
C ARG A 194 -7.86 -7.53 -18.36
N LEU A 195 -7.14 -8.31 -17.57
CA LEU A 195 -5.70 -8.15 -17.36
C LEU A 195 -4.96 -9.43 -17.74
N ASN A 196 -3.69 -9.29 -18.10
CA ASN A 196 -2.84 -10.41 -18.45
C ASN A 196 -2.34 -11.09 -17.16
N ALA A 197 -2.96 -12.21 -16.77
CA ALA A 197 -2.51 -12.99 -15.63
C ALA A 197 -1.16 -13.68 -15.92
N ALA A 198 -0.24 -13.62 -14.96
CA ALA A 198 1.05 -14.28 -15.06
C ALA A 198 0.87 -15.81 -15.01
N PRO A 199 1.23 -16.55 -16.07
CA PRO A 199 1.02 -17.99 -16.12
C PRO A 199 1.91 -18.77 -15.14
N ASP A 200 3.03 -18.18 -14.74
CA ASP A 200 4.02 -18.74 -13.81
C ASP A 200 4.02 -18.01 -12.44
N GLY A 201 3.09 -17.07 -12.24
CA GLY A 201 3.00 -16.31 -11.02
C GLY A 201 4.09 -15.24 -10.83
N LEU A 202 4.83 -14.89 -11.88
CA LEU A 202 5.94 -13.96 -11.78
C LEU A 202 5.62 -12.61 -12.45
N ILE A 203 5.53 -11.57 -11.67
CA ILE A 203 5.49 -10.19 -12.16
C ILE A 203 6.88 -9.81 -12.67
N ARG A 204 6.97 -9.30 -13.90
CA ARG A 204 8.23 -8.86 -14.53
C ARG A 204 8.16 -7.37 -14.87
N PRO A 205 8.38 -6.48 -13.90
CA PRO A 205 8.11 -5.05 -14.05
C PRO A 205 8.82 -4.40 -15.24
N PHE A 206 10.06 -4.80 -15.51
CA PHE A 206 10.88 -4.18 -16.53
C PHE A 206 10.66 -4.74 -17.95
N ASN A 207 9.75 -5.71 -18.13
CA ASN A 207 9.30 -6.12 -19.46
C ASN A 207 8.45 -5.04 -20.14
N LEU A 208 7.73 -4.24 -19.36
CA LEU A 208 6.89 -3.12 -19.74
C LEU A 208 5.73 -3.43 -20.70
N ASN A 209 5.84 -4.38 -21.60
CA ASN A 209 4.77 -4.81 -22.49
C ASN A 209 5.02 -6.24 -23.03
N PRO A 210 4.23 -7.23 -22.60
CA PRO A 210 3.31 -7.13 -21.49
C PRO A 210 4.03 -7.23 -20.14
N VAL A 211 3.50 -6.53 -19.13
CA VAL A 211 3.71 -6.91 -17.74
C VAL A 211 2.51 -7.77 -17.33
N PHE A 212 2.79 -8.98 -16.86
CA PHE A 212 1.75 -9.86 -16.37
C PHE A 212 1.43 -9.55 -14.91
N GLN A 213 0.14 -9.47 -14.59
CA GLN A 213 -0.30 -9.22 -13.22
C GLN A 213 -0.40 -10.51 -12.40
N VAL A 214 -0.17 -10.40 -11.10
CA VAL A 214 -0.51 -11.40 -10.09
C VAL A 214 -1.25 -10.67 -8.97
N PRO A 215 -2.55 -10.92 -8.77
CA PRO A 215 -3.32 -10.18 -7.77
C PRO A 215 -2.68 -10.26 -6.39
N GLY A 216 -2.69 -9.14 -5.68
CA GLY A 216 -2.24 -9.03 -4.31
C GLY A 216 -3.33 -8.50 -3.38
N GLU A 217 -3.17 -8.76 -2.08
CA GLU A 217 -3.91 -8.11 -1.01
C GLU A 217 -2.99 -7.74 0.13
N GLY A 218 -3.38 -6.71 0.87
CA GLY A 218 -2.65 -6.26 2.04
C GLY A 218 -3.17 -4.92 2.54
N ALA A 219 -2.60 -4.50 3.67
CA ALA A 219 -2.82 -3.19 4.23
C ALA A 219 -1.51 -2.61 4.73
N ILE A 220 -1.36 -1.31 4.60
CA ILE A 220 -0.23 -0.57 5.10
C ILE A 220 -0.70 0.76 5.65
N PHE A 221 -0.12 1.19 6.77
CA PHE A 221 -0.39 2.47 7.39
C PHE A 221 0.90 3.18 7.77
N PHE A 222 0.87 4.49 7.61
CA PHE A 222 1.92 5.42 8.04
C PHE A 222 1.33 6.33 9.11
N LEU A 223 1.98 6.43 10.25
CA LEU A 223 1.74 7.52 11.17
C LEU A 223 2.56 8.71 10.72
N VAL A 224 1.90 9.80 10.33
CA VAL A 224 2.55 11.02 9.84
C VAL A 224 2.17 12.23 10.69
N GLY A 225 3.03 13.25 10.74
CA GLY A 225 2.76 14.52 11.43
C GLY A 225 3.82 14.91 12.43
N ASP A 226 3.41 15.55 13.55
CA ASP A 226 4.32 16.07 14.57
C ASP A 226 5.17 14.96 15.19
N PRO A 227 6.51 15.02 15.07
CA PRO A 227 7.43 14.01 15.58
C PRO A 227 7.53 13.95 17.10
N ALA A 228 7.05 14.98 17.82
CA ALA A 228 7.12 15.05 19.30
C ALA A 228 8.51 14.68 19.86
N GLY A 229 9.58 15.13 19.18
CA GLY A 229 10.96 14.91 19.58
C GLY A 229 11.56 13.55 19.17
N ARG A 230 10.86 12.72 18.40
CA ARG A 230 11.41 11.45 17.87
C ARG A 230 11.93 11.62 16.46
N PRO A 231 13.05 10.98 16.09
CA PRO A 231 13.52 11.03 14.71
C PRO A 231 12.55 10.30 13.78
N PRO A 232 12.07 10.95 12.70
CA PRO A 232 11.22 10.32 11.71
C PRO A 232 12.00 9.33 10.84
N TYR A 233 11.30 8.48 10.12
CA TYR A 233 11.87 7.66 9.03
C TYR A 233 12.42 8.56 7.92
N CYS A 234 11.60 9.49 7.48
CA CYS A 234 11.84 10.44 6.39
C CYS A 234 10.71 11.46 6.40
N GLY A 235 10.80 12.46 5.54
CA GLY A 235 9.65 13.26 5.13
C GLY A 235 8.95 12.60 3.95
N ILE A 236 7.64 12.70 3.89
CA ILE A 236 6.81 12.22 2.77
C ILE A 236 5.99 13.37 2.18
N GLU A 237 5.89 13.41 0.86
CA GLU A 237 5.05 14.34 0.11
C GLU A 237 4.40 13.56 -1.04
N GLY A 238 3.10 13.70 -1.22
CA GLY A 238 2.34 12.97 -2.23
C GLY A 238 1.52 13.88 -3.13
N GLY A 239 1.10 13.34 -4.28
CA GLY A 239 0.03 13.92 -5.07
C GLY A 239 0.42 14.90 -6.16
N VAL A 240 1.67 15.03 -6.54
CA VAL A 240 2.03 15.88 -7.68
C VAL A 240 1.65 15.18 -8.98
N ARG A 241 0.58 15.64 -9.64
CA ARG A 241 0.25 15.24 -11.01
C ARG A 241 0.99 16.11 -12.00
N GLY A 242 1.71 15.50 -12.94
CA GLY A 242 2.13 16.15 -14.18
C GLY A 242 3.29 17.14 -14.09
N GLY A 243 4.26 16.96 -13.23
CA GLY A 243 5.49 17.76 -13.20
C GLY A 243 6.74 16.88 -13.22
N ALA A 244 7.67 17.13 -14.13
CA ALA A 244 9.06 16.81 -13.87
C ALA A 244 9.46 17.55 -12.60
N GLY A 245 10.06 16.83 -11.64
CA GLY A 245 10.36 17.24 -10.27
C GLY A 245 10.38 18.74 -10.00
N GLY A 246 9.73 19.12 -8.91
CA GLY A 246 9.88 20.48 -8.40
C GLY A 246 11.36 20.83 -8.23
N GLU A 247 11.69 22.10 -8.00
CA GLU A 247 13.01 22.73 -7.96
C GLU A 247 14.17 22.01 -7.23
N SER A 248 14.02 20.78 -6.82
CA SER A 248 14.99 20.00 -6.04
C SER A 248 15.50 18.79 -6.79
N GLY A 249 16.52 18.97 -7.65
CA GLY A 249 17.42 17.91 -8.16
C GLY A 249 16.78 16.56 -8.58
N LEU A 250 17.55 15.73 -9.24
CA LEU A 250 17.13 14.36 -9.56
C LEU A 250 17.07 13.51 -8.26
N PRO A 251 16.12 12.56 -8.14
CA PRO A 251 16.12 11.61 -7.03
C PRO A 251 17.29 10.61 -7.15
N ASP A 252 17.66 10.00 -6.03
CA ASP A 252 18.71 8.97 -6.01
C ASP A 252 18.19 7.60 -6.48
N LEU A 253 16.87 7.40 -6.40
CA LEU A 253 16.19 6.17 -6.82
C LEU A 253 14.75 6.48 -7.23
N ARG A 254 14.26 5.82 -8.28
CA ARG A 254 12.86 5.76 -8.62
C ARG A 254 12.29 4.36 -8.41
N ILE A 255 11.25 4.26 -7.59
CA ILE A 255 10.47 3.04 -7.41
C ILE A 255 9.25 3.15 -8.32
N ILE A 256 9.13 2.26 -9.30
CA ILE A 256 7.98 2.21 -10.20
C ILE A 256 7.05 1.06 -9.82
N ASP A 257 5.77 1.24 -9.99
CA ASP A 257 4.81 0.17 -9.68
C ASP A 257 4.85 -0.95 -10.75
N ALA A 258 4.77 -0.63 -12.03
CA ALA A 258 4.89 -1.55 -13.17
C ALA A 258 4.45 -3.00 -12.85
N ASP A 259 3.19 -3.13 -12.40
CA ASP A 259 2.67 -4.34 -11.75
C ASP A 259 1.67 -5.14 -12.60
N GLY A 260 1.51 -4.75 -13.89
CA GLY A 260 0.62 -5.41 -14.84
C GLY A 260 -0.84 -4.96 -14.75
N LEU A 261 -1.14 -3.89 -14.01
CA LEU A 261 -2.50 -3.34 -13.90
C LEU A 261 -2.84 -2.37 -15.02
N LEU A 262 -1.86 -1.84 -15.75
CA LEU A 262 -2.08 -1.07 -16.96
C LEU A 262 -2.07 -1.98 -18.20
N ALA A 263 -2.86 -1.62 -19.20
CA ALA A 263 -2.88 -2.33 -20.48
C ALA A 263 -1.53 -2.23 -21.21
N ASP A 264 -0.85 -1.10 -21.07
CA ASP A 264 0.48 -0.84 -21.60
C ASP A 264 1.32 -0.08 -20.57
N GLU A 265 2.38 -0.69 -20.11
CA GLU A 265 3.29 -0.11 -19.13
C GLU A 265 4.56 0.49 -19.75
N THR A 266 4.63 0.60 -21.09
CA THR A 266 5.75 1.27 -21.76
C THR A 266 5.88 2.74 -21.38
N VAL A 267 4.83 3.33 -20.81
CA VAL A 267 4.84 4.68 -20.24
C VAL A 267 5.95 4.87 -19.21
N TYR A 268 6.32 3.82 -18.45
CA TYR A 268 7.43 3.84 -17.49
C TYR A 268 8.81 4.02 -18.13
N ARG A 269 8.98 3.89 -19.44
CA ARG A 269 10.23 4.24 -20.12
C ARG A 269 10.62 5.70 -19.95
N ARG A 270 9.63 6.58 -19.72
CA ARG A 270 9.87 8.00 -19.46
C ARG A 270 10.68 8.23 -18.19
N GLU A 271 10.60 7.30 -17.23
CA GLU A 271 11.32 7.36 -15.97
C GLU A 271 12.78 6.93 -16.06
N ALA A 272 13.22 6.40 -17.21
CA ALA A 272 14.59 5.92 -17.43
C ALA A 272 15.46 6.87 -18.25
N THR A 273 15.01 8.12 -18.48
CA THR A 273 15.66 9.02 -19.45
C THR A 273 16.74 9.92 -18.85
N ASP A 274 16.88 9.98 -17.53
CA ASP A 274 17.73 10.92 -16.79
C ASP A 274 18.87 10.26 -15.99
N GLY A 275 19.09 8.94 -16.18
CA GLY A 275 20.15 8.20 -15.49
C GLY A 275 19.86 7.89 -14.03
N VAL A 276 18.62 8.10 -13.55
CA VAL A 276 18.20 7.69 -12.20
C VAL A 276 17.89 6.18 -12.22
N PRO A 277 18.49 5.38 -11.31
CA PRO A 277 18.21 3.95 -11.27
C PRO A 277 16.74 3.68 -10.92
N LEU A 278 16.15 2.67 -11.55
CA LEU A 278 14.79 2.20 -11.32
C LEU A 278 14.80 0.98 -10.39
N ALA A 279 13.77 0.90 -9.54
CA ALA A 279 13.44 -0.30 -8.77
C ALA A 279 11.94 -0.60 -8.87
N ALA A 280 11.55 -1.86 -8.68
CA ALA A 280 10.15 -2.26 -8.59
C ALA A 280 10.02 -3.41 -7.60
N TYR A 281 9.10 -3.28 -6.65
CA TYR A 281 8.92 -4.23 -5.54
C TYR A 281 7.56 -4.93 -5.56
N SER A 282 6.70 -4.64 -6.53
CA SER A 282 5.44 -5.35 -6.74
C SER A 282 5.56 -6.89 -6.75
N PRO A 283 6.68 -7.50 -7.19
CA PRO A 283 6.85 -8.95 -7.07
C PRO A 283 6.85 -9.49 -5.63
N HIS A 284 7.02 -8.67 -4.59
CA HIS A 284 6.96 -9.11 -3.20
C HIS A 284 5.56 -9.11 -2.60
N PHE A 285 4.64 -8.30 -3.13
CA PHE A 285 3.30 -8.12 -2.56
C PHE A 285 2.16 -8.26 -3.56
N GLY A 286 2.48 -8.41 -4.83
CA GLY A 286 1.47 -8.57 -5.88
C GLY A 286 1.02 -7.26 -6.51
N SER A 287 0.18 -7.41 -7.53
CA SER A 287 -0.44 -6.30 -8.25
C SER A 287 -1.62 -5.77 -7.44
N MET A 288 -1.49 -4.55 -6.94
CA MET A 288 -2.52 -3.86 -6.15
C MET A 288 -2.69 -2.43 -6.63
N MET A 289 -3.94 -1.97 -6.76
CA MET A 289 -4.20 -0.57 -7.14
C MET A 289 -3.67 0.42 -6.11
N THR A 290 -3.57 0.00 -4.84
CA THR A 290 -2.94 0.76 -3.76
C THR A 290 -1.46 0.41 -3.53
N GLY A 291 -0.82 -0.34 -4.44
CA GLY A 291 0.54 -0.88 -4.32
C GLY A 291 1.63 0.18 -4.13
N SER A 292 1.42 1.41 -4.63
CA SER A 292 2.32 2.54 -4.43
C SER A 292 2.62 2.84 -2.95
N ALA A 293 1.69 2.52 -2.05
CA ALA A 293 1.91 2.65 -0.61
C ALA A 293 3.00 1.70 -0.10
N PHE A 294 3.06 0.47 -0.63
CA PHE A 294 4.13 -0.48 -0.31
C PHE A 294 5.47 -0.05 -0.91
N GLY A 295 5.47 0.53 -2.11
CA GLY A 295 6.64 1.17 -2.71
C GLY A 295 7.17 2.31 -1.84
N ALA A 296 6.27 3.18 -1.35
CA ALA A 296 6.63 4.27 -0.44
C ALA A 296 7.21 3.75 0.90
N ALA A 297 6.66 2.67 1.45
CA ALA A 297 7.22 2.07 2.67
C ALA A 297 8.61 1.45 2.43
N ALA A 298 8.83 0.81 1.28
CA ALA A 298 10.15 0.31 0.90
C ALA A 298 11.15 1.47 0.82
N GLY A 299 10.80 2.58 0.16
CA GLY A 299 11.63 3.79 0.07
C GLY A 299 11.91 4.42 1.44
N ALA A 300 10.91 4.54 2.30
CA ALA A 300 11.07 5.08 3.65
C ALA A 300 12.00 4.20 4.51
N LEU A 301 11.86 2.88 4.40
CA LEU A 301 12.74 1.94 5.10
C LEU A 301 14.18 2.03 4.60
N MET A 302 14.38 2.15 3.29
CA MET A 302 15.68 2.35 2.67
C MET A 302 16.37 3.62 3.19
N LEU A 303 15.65 4.74 3.20
CA LEU A 303 16.17 6.02 3.72
C LEU A 303 16.58 5.92 5.19
N LYS A 304 15.75 5.27 6.03
CA LYS A 304 16.07 5.07 7.45
C LYS A 304 17.30 4.20 7.65
N GLN A 305 17.47 3.15 6.84
CA GLN A 305 18.54 2.17 7.00
C GLN A 305 19.83 2.51 6.23
N GLY A 306 19.78 3.49 5.31
CA GLY A 306 20.89 3.79 4.40
C GLY A 306 21.23 2.60 3.50
N THR A 307 20.21 1.86 3.04
CA THR A 307 20.40 0.63 2.26
C THR A 307 19.45 0.61 1.07
N PHE A 308 19.98 0.56 -0.12
CA PHE A 308 19.23 0.23 -1.32
C PHE A 308 19.01 -1.28 -1.40
N TYR A 309 17.78 -1.72 -1.66
CA TYR A 309 17.46 -3.12 -1.90
C TYR A 309 17.31 -3.38 -3.41
N ALA A 310 17.97 -4.42 -3.89
CA ALA A 310 17.85 -4.84 -5.29
C ALA A 310 16.40 -5.11 -5.67
N SER A 311 16.04 -4.82 -6.91
CA SER A 311 14.77 -5.29 -7.46
C SER A 311 14.74 -6.82 -7.50
N PRO A 312 13.66 -7.46 -7.02
CA PRO A 312 13.62 -8.92 -6.85
C PRO A 312 13.63 -9.70 -8.16
N VAL A 313 13.30 -9.06 -9.29
CA VAL A 313 13.25 -9.69 -10.62
C VAL A 313 14.18 -8.95 -11.57
N PRO A 314 15.30 -9.58 -11.97
CA PRO A 314 16.33 -8.93 -12.75
C PRO A 314 16.06 -8.91 -14.26
N ALA A 315 14.95 -9.49 -14.75
CA ALA A 315 14.62 -9.49 -16.18
C ALA A 315 14.46 -8.04 -16.69
N ASN A 316 15.34 -7.64 -17.62
CA ASN A 316 15.45 -6.29 -18.13
C ASN A 316 15.70 -6.27 -19.66
N PRO A 317 14.71 -6.66 -20.45
CA PRO A 317 14.89 -6.77 -21.92
C PRO A 317 15.09 -5.40 -22.60
N HIS A 318 14.79 -4.30 -21.90
CA HIS A 318 14.92 -2.94 -22.44
C HIS A 318 16.23 -2.25 -22.04
N ILE A 319 17.12 -2.94 -21.32
CA ILE A 319 18.42 -2.41 -20.86
C ILE A 319 18.25 -1.08 -20.10
N LEU A 320 17.23 -1.02 -19.24
CA LEU A 320 17.00 0.12 -18.36
C LEU A 320 18.06 0.13 -17.26
N GLU A 321 18.35 1.31 -16.69
CA GLU A 321 19.20 1.38 -15.50
C GLU A 321 18.38 0.94 -14.29
N ILE A 322 18.57 -0.29 -13.85
CA ILE A 322 17.85 -0.88 -12.72
C ILE A 322 18.76 -1.11 -11.52
N LEU A 323 18.17 -1.02 -10.33
CA LEU A 323 18.86 -1.35 -9.08
C LEU A 323 19.00 -2.88 -8.98
N GLY A 324 20.15 -3.40 -9.42
CA GLY A 324 20.45 -4.84 -9.50
C GLY A 324 21.08 -5.44 -8.25
N GLU A 325 21.60 -4.63 -7.32
CA GLU A 325 22.32 -5.09 -6.14
C GLU A 325 21.86 -4.37 -4.87
N THR A 326 21.78 -5.13 -3.79
CA THR A 326 21.55 -4.56 -2.46
C THR A 326 22.86 -3.96 -1.93
N ALA A 327 22.85 -2.67 -1.62
CA ALA A 327 24.05 -1.97 -1.17
C ALA A 327 23.74 -0.88 -0.14
N LYS A 328 24.66 -0.70 0.81
CA LYS A 328 24.67 0.48 1.68
C LYS A 328 25.19 1.67 0.90
N ARG A 329 24.42 2.74 0.86
CA ARG A 329 24.78 4.02 0.22
C ARG A 329 24.21 5.16 1.03
N ASP A 330 24.85 6.33 0.98
CA ASP A 330 24.22 7.56 1.43
C ASP A 330 23.38 8.13 0.28
N PHE A 331 22.12 8.37 0.55
CA PHE A 331 21.16 8.94 -0.39
C PHE A 331 20.08 9.70 0.39
N GLY A 332 19.44 10.65 -0.27
CA GLY A 332 18.53 11.58 0.38
C GLY A 332 17.12 11.59 -0.16
N VAL A 333 16.92 11.18 -1.43
CA VAL A 333 15.65 11.34 -2.11
C VAL A 333 15.25 10.06 -2.86
N VAL A 334 14.05 9.56 -2.58
CA VAL A 334 13.42 8.46 -3.32
C VAL A 334 12.09 8.95 -3.89
N GLU A 335 11.85 8.72 -5.16
CA GLU A 335 10.56 8.92 -5.82
C GLU A 335 9.85 7.57 -5.99
N CYS A 336 8.54 7.51 -5.66
CA CYS A 336 7.68 6.41 -6.05
C CYS A 336 6.73 6.91 -7.13
N VAL A 337 6.74 6.25 -8.28
CA VAL A 337 6.01 6.69 -9.48
C VAL A 337 4.96 5.67 -9.86
N ARG A 338 3.74 6.15 -10.04
CA ARG A 338 2.62 5.40 -10.60
C ARG A 338 1.98 6.12 -11.76
N TYR A 339 1.54 5.36 -12.73
CA TYR A 339 0.68 5.84 -13.81
C TYR A 339 -0.73 5.27 -13.67
N ASN A 340 -1.72 6.05 -14.07
CA ASN A 340 -3.11 5.58 -14.19
C ASN A 340 -3.44 5.16 -15.62
N CYS A 341 -4.67 4.69 -15.85
CA CYS A 341 -5.12 4.23 -17.17
C CYS A 341 -5.18 5.34 -18.25
N GLN A 342 -5.07 6.61 -17.86
CA GLN A 342 -4.96 7.76 -18.76
C GLN A 342 -3.50 8.18 -19.00
N SER A 343 -2.56 7.44 -18.46
CA SER A 343 -1.11 7.77 -18.47
C SER A 343 -0.79 9.08 -17.72
N ASP A 344 -1.62 9.48 -16.76
CA ASP A 344 -1.28 10.54 -15.83
C ASP A 344 -0.27 10.00 -14.82
N ARG A 345 0.75 10.81 -14.53
CA ARG A 345 1.83 10.50 -13.59
C ARG A 345 1.48 10.99 -12.18
N SER A 346 1.49 10.10 -11.23
CA SER A 346 1.39 10.41 -9.80
C SER A 346 2.69 10.04 -9.09
N VAL A 347 3.12 10.87 -8.14
CA VAL A 347 4.41 10.76 -7.47
C VAL A 347 4.26 10.87 -5.98
N ILE A 348 5.02 10.05 -5.26
CA ILE A 348 5.30 10.21 -3.83
C ILE A 348 6.79 10.47 -3.68
N ILE A 349 7.16 11.58 -3.05
CA ILE A 349 8.53 11.95 -2.79
C ILE A 349 8.85 11.68 -1.33
N LEU A 350 9.94 10.96 -1.10
CA LEU A 350 10.48 10.65 0.22
C LEU A 350 11.84 11.33 0.35
N ARG A 351 12.06 12.03 1.47
CA ARG A 351 13.35 12.69 1.75
C ARG A 351 13.87 12.29 3.10
N LYS A 352 15.16 11.98 3.16
CA LYS A 352 15.88 11.73 4.42
C LYS A 352 15.67 12.93 5.35
N GLY A 353 15.26 12.67 6.58
CA GLY A 353 15.21 13.69 7.61
C GLY A 353 16.60 14.25 7.89
N GLY A 354 16.71 15.58 8.01
CA GLY A 354 17.93 16.23 8.44
C GLY A 354 18.20 16.02 9.92
#